data_a239739ff4e5a61de872b1bc12897499
#
_entry.id   a239739ff4e5a61de872b1bc12897499
#
_cell.length_a   1.000
_cell.length_b   1.000
_cell.length_c   1.000
_cell.angle_alpha   90.00
_cell.angle_beta   90.00
_cell.angle_gamma   90.00
#
_symmetry.space_group_name_H-M   'P 1'
#
loop_
_entity.id
_entity.type
_entity.pdbx_description
1 polymer ?
#
loop_
_entity_poly.entity_id
_entity_poly.type
_entity_poly.pdbx_seq_one_letter_code
_entity_poly.pdbx_strand_id
1 'polypeptide(L)'
;NNLEVCKKLINVTKNLIKNSKKIKINFVKDRPGHDIRYALNSNKIKKQLNWYPKTSFEKGIKLTFDWYNDNKGYYKSLSKKDITQRLGKK
;
A
#
# COMPACT_ATOMS: atom_id res chain seq x y z
N ASN A 1 -6.48 -1.17 9.31
CA ASN A 1 -7.29 -0.47 8.32
C ASN A 1 -6.41 0.38 7.39
N ASN A 2 -7.01 0.97 6.37
CA ASN A 2 -6.25 1.74 5.37
C ASN A 2 -5.54 2.95 5.97
N LEU A 3 -6.13 3.60 6.95
CA LEU A 3 -5.51 4.75 7.62
C LEU A 3 -4.23 4.32 8.36
N GLU A 4 -4.26 3.17 9.03
CA GLU A 4 -3.08 2.63 9.71
C GLU A 4 -1.97 2.28 8.70
N VAL A 5 -2.33 1.70 7.57
CA VAL A 5 -1.37 1.40 6.48
C VAL A 5 -0.71 2.68 5.98
N CYS A 6 -1.50 3.73 5.75
CA CYS A 6 -0.98 5.03 5.30
C CYS A 6 -0.01 5.63 6.33
N LYS A 7 -0.35 5.56 7.61
CA LYS A 7 0.52 6.07 8.68
C LYS A 7 1.84 5.32 8.75
N LYS A 8 1.80 3.99 8.63
CA LYS A 8 3.01 3.16 8.62
C LYS A 8 3.89 3.48 7.41
N LEU A 9 3.28 3.66 6.25
CA LEU A 9 4.01 4.02 5.03
C LEU A 9 4.68 5.39 5.15
N ILE A 10 4.00 6.35 5.74
CA ILE A 10 4.58 7.68 6.00
C ILE A 10 5.79 7.57 6.92
N ASN A 11 5.70 6.78 7.98
CA ASN A 11 6.81 6.58 8.90
C ASN A 11 8.02 5.95 8.21
N VAL A 12 7.81 4.94 7.37
CA VAL A 12 8.88 4.33 6.58
C VAL A 12 9.54 5.36 5.68
N THR A 13 8.74 6.18 5.00
CA THR A 13 9.25 7.23 4.11
C THR A 13 10.10 8.25 4.87
N LYS A 14 9.64 8.71 6.03
CA LYS A 14 10.38 9.67 6.86
C LYS A 14 11.72 9.12 7.34
N ASN A 15 11.78 7.83 7.64
CA ASN A 15 13.01 7.20 8.12
C ASN A 15 14.02 6.95 6.99
N LEU A 16 13.56 6.73 5.77
CA LEU A 16 14.42 6.37 4.64
C LEU A 16 14.78 7.53 3.73
N ILE A 17 13.97 8.59 3.70
CA ILE A 17 14.19 9.77 2.87
C ILE A 17 14.28 11.00 3.77
N LYS A 18 15.50 11.53 3.95
CA LYS A 18 15.75 12.67 4.83
C LYS A 18 15.01 13.93 4.42
N ASN A 19 14.82 14.12 3.11
CA ASN A 19 14.17 15.31 2.56
C ASN A 19 12.72 15.03 2.14
N SER A 20 12.08 14.03 2.74
CA SER A 20 10.67 13.80 2.46
C SER A 20 9.88 15.04 2.87
N LYS A 21 9.23 15.67 1.90
CA LYS A 21 8.34 16.80 2.16
C LYS A 21 7.19 16.33 3.05
N LYS A 22 6.53 17.27 3.71
CA LYS A 22 5.37 16.95 4.55
C LYS A 22 4.34 16.18 3.74
N ILE A 23 4.19 14.91 4.05
CA ILE A 23 3.18 14.05 3.45
C ILE A 23 1.91 14.18 4.29
N LYS A 24 0.81 14.52 3.63
CA LYS A 24 -0.47 14.72 4.31
C LYS A 24 -1.47 13.66 3.88
N ILE A 25 -2.31 13.24 4.83
CA ILE A 25 -3.43 12.35 4.56
C ILE A 25 -4.67 13.22 4.36
N ASN A 26 -5.28 13.12 3.19
CA ASN A 26 -6.53 13.83 2.87
C ASN A 26 -7.67 12.82 2.76
N PHE A 27 -8.77 13.11 3.45
CA PHE A 27 -9.97 12.29 3.36
C PHE A 27 -10.82 12.79 2.20
N VAL A 28 -11.23 11.86 1.35
CA VAL A 28 -12.04 12.17 0.17
C VAL A 28 -13.29 11.29 0.16
N LYS A 29 -14.25 11.65 -0.69
CA LYS A 29 -15.46 10.85 -0.85
C LYS A 29 -15.13 9.48 -1.42
N ASP A 30 -15.74 8.42 -0.88
CA ASP A 30 -15.55 7.07 -1.37
C ASP A 30 -16.05 6.92 -2.80
N ARG A 31 -15.39 6.05 -3.56
CA ARG A 31 -15.89 5.68 -4.89
C ARG A 31 -17.14 4.81 -4.76
N PRO A 32 -18.04 4.83 -5.77
CA PRO A 32 -19.20 3.91 -5.78
C PRO A 32 -18.75 2.45 -5.71
N GLY A 33 -19.44 1.65 -4.90
CA GLY A 33 -19.14 0.23 -4.76
C GLY A 33 -17.87 -0.10 -3.99
N HIS A 34 -17.33 0.86 -3.22
CA HIS A 34 -16.13 0.62 -2.43
C HIS A 34 -16.42 -0.33 -1.27
N ASP A 35 -15.62 -1.38 -1.16
CA ASP A 35 -15.73 -2.32 -0.04
C ASP A 35 -15.17 -1.69 1.24
N ILE A 36 -15.88 -1.91 2.35
CA ILE A 36 -15.47 -1.38 3.65
C ILE A 36 -14.20 -2.08 4.14
N ARG A 37 -14.11 -3.39 3.90
CA ARG A 37 -12.99 -4.18 4.41
C ARG A 37 -12.77 -5.42 3.58
N TYR A 38 -11.50 -5.74 3.36
CA TYR A 38 -11.06 -7.06 2.88
C TYR A 38 -10.35 -7.77 4.02
N ALA A 39 -10.82 -8.96 4.38
CA ALA A 39 -10.19 -9.76 5.41
C ALA A 39 -10.22 -11.21 4.99
N LEU A 40 -9.04 -11.81 4.85
CA LEU A 40 -8.89 -13.21 4.47
C LEU A 40 -8.43 -14.02 5.68
N ASN A 41 -8.98 -15.24 5.80
CA ASN A 41 -8.59 -16.16 6.85
C ASN A 41 -7.71 -17.25 6.24
N SER A 42 -6.47 -17.33 6.67
CA SER A 42 -5.48 -18.28 6.15
C SER A 42 -5.38 -19.58 6.96
N ASN A 43 -6.29 -19.82 7.89
CA ASN A 43 -6.24 -21.00 8.75
C ASN A 43 -6.27 -22.31 7.97
N LYS A 44 -7.07 -22.40 6.91
CA LYS A 44 -7.18 -23.60 6.09
C LYS A 44 -5.84 -23.96 5.44
N ILE A 45 -5.17 -23.01 4.82
CA ILE A 45 -3.89 -23.26 4.16
C ILE A 45 -2.81 -23.60 5.19
N LYS A 46 -2.83 -22.97 6.36
CA LYS A 46 -1.91 -23.31 7.45
C LYS A 46 -2.05 -24.74 7.90
N LYS A 47 -3.29 -25.22 8.08
CA LYS A 47 -3.57 -26.58 8.53
C LYS A 47 -3.26 -27.63 7.46
N GLN A 48 -3.66 -27.38 6.21
CA GLN A 48 -3.56 -28.37 5.14
C GLN A 48 -2.19 -28.44 4.50
N LEU A 49 -1.50 -27.31 4.34
CA LEU A 49 -0.21 -27.24 3.66
C LEU A 49 0.94 -26.86 4.58
N ASN A 50 0.68 -26.72 5.88
CA ASN A 50 1.68 -26.30 6.86
C ASN A 50 2.43 -25.03 6.42
N TRP A 51 1.68 -24.09 5.85
CA TRP A 51 2.22 -22.84 5.32
C TRP A 51 1.86 -21.67 6.23
N TYR A 52 2.79 -20.76 6.44
CA TYR A 52 2.51 -19.49 7.12
C TYR A 52 3.16 -18.33 6.39
N PRO A 53 2.61 -17.10 6.56
CA PRO A 53 3.31 -15.90 6.09
C PRO A 53 4.67 -15.77 6.78
N LYS A 54 5.71 -15.55 5.99
CA LYS A 54 7.09 -15.44 6.51
C LYS A 54 7.57 -14.01 6.64
N THR A 55 6.81 -13.06 6.09
CA THR A 55 7.18 -11.64 6.10
C THR A 55 6.17 -10.89 6.96
N SER A 56 6.64 -10.16 7.96
CA SER A 56 5.77 -9.30 8.77
C SER A 56 5.24 -8.14 7.94
N PHE A 57 4.13 -7.55 8.40
CA PHE A 57 3.53 -6.40 7.71
C PHE A 57 4.51 -5.23 7.62
N GLU A 58 5.20 -4.93 8.70
CA GLU A 58 6.18 -3.84 8.75
C GLU A 58 7.34 -4.08 7.79
N LYS A 59 7.88 -5.29 7.77
CA LYS A 59 8.95 -5.65 6.85
C LYS A 59 8.47 -5.62 5.40
N GLY A 60 7.26 -6.09 5.16
CA GLY A 60 6.65 -6.08 3.82
C GLY A 60 6.47 -4.66 3.27
N ILE A 61 6.00 -3.73 4.10
CA ILE A 61 5.88 -2.32 3.71
C ILE A 61 7.25 -1.74 3.34
N LYS A 62 8.28 -2.00 4.14
CA LYS A 62 9.62 -1.51 3.88
C LYS A 62 10.17 -2.06 2.56
N LEU A 63 10.01 -3.37 2.33
CA LEU A 63 10.47 -4.00 1.09
C LEU A 63 9.73 -3.42 -0.13
N THR A 64 8.43 -3.19 0.00
CA THR A 64 7.62 -2.60 -1.06
C THR A 64 8.08 -1.17 -1.36
N PHE A 65 8.28 -0.37 -0.33
CA PHE A 65 8.79 1.00 -0.48
C PHE A 65 10.14 1.01 -1.17
N ASP A 66 11.06 0.14 -0.74
CA ASP A 66 12.41 0.04 -1.32
C ASP A 66 12.32 -0.31 -2.81
N TRP A 67 11.42 -1.23 -3.17
CA TRP A 67 11.25 -1.60 -4.57
C TRP A 67 10.80 -0.41 -5.42
N TYR A 68 9.80 0.35 -4.97
CA TYR A 68 9.33 1.52 -5.71
C TYR A 68 10.39 2.61 -5.78
N ASN A 69 11.15 2.79 -4.71
CA ASN A 69 12.23 3.77 -4.69
C ASN A 69 13.36 3.40 -5.66
N ASP A 70 13.67 2.11 -5.78
CA ASP A 70 14.73 1.61 -6.65
C ASP A 70 14.28 1.44 -8.11
N ASN A 71 12.98 1.41 -8.36
CA ASN A 71 12.39 1.16 -9.68
C ASN A 71 11.52 2.33 -10.14
N LYS A 72 12.02 3.55 -10.01
CA LYS A 72 11.29 4.76 -10.40
C LYS A 72 10.86 4.78 -11.86
N GLY A 73 11.63 4.12 -12.74
CA GLY A 73 11.30 4.01 -14.16
C GLY A 73 9.97 3.28 -14.41
N TYR A 74 9.57 2.38 -13.51
CA TYR A 74 8.33 1.62 -13.67
C TYR A 74 7.12 2.55 -13.73
N TYR A 75 6.94 3.40 -12.73
CA TYR A 75 5.75 4.26 -12.71
C TYR A 75 5.92 5.54 -13.53
N LYS A 76 7.14 5.92 -13.90
CA LYS A 76 7.36 7.00 -14.85
C LYS A 76 6.87 6.65 -16.25
N SER A 77 6.84 5.35 -16.59
CA SER A 77 6.30 4.88 -17.86
C SER A 77 4.78 4.90 -17.93
N LEU A 78 4.10 5.04 -16.78
CA LEU A 78 2.65 5.10 -16.70
C LEU A 78 2.17 6.53 -16.89
N SER A 79 1.02 6.70 -17.59
CA SER A 79 0.45 8.04 -17.74
C SER A 79 -0.07 8.53 -16.39
N LYS A 80 -0.05 9.85 -16.20
CA LYS A 80 -0.61 10.45 -14.99
C LYS A 80 -2.08 10.11 -14.82
N LYS A 81 -2.82 10.02 -15.93
CA LYS A 81 -4.23 9.64 -15.94
C LYS A 81 -4.43 8.22 -15.40
N ASP A 82 -3.59 7.27 -15.83
CA ASP A 82 -3.68 5.88 -15.37
C ASP A 82 -3.43 5.75 -13.87
N ILE A 83 -2.51 6.55 -13.34
CA ILE A 83 -2.14 6.53 -11.92
C ILE A 83 -3.19 7.21 -11.04
N THR A 84 -3.76 8.32 -11.49
CA THR A 84 -4.60 9.19 -10.66
C THR A 84 -6.09 9.03 -10.86
N GLN A 85 -6.53 8.38 -11.93
CA GLN A 85 -7.95 8.21 -12.22
C GLN A 85 -8.61 7.29 -11.18
N ARG A 86 -9.69 7.78 -10.57
CA ARG A 86 -10.46 6.99 -9.61
C ARG A 86 -11.43 6.08 -10.37
N LEU A 87 -11.35 4.77 -10.08
CA LEU A 87 -12.28 3.79 -10.64
C LEU A 87 -13.69 4.01 -10.10
N GLY A 88 -14.70 3.79 -10.94
CA GLY A 88 -16.10 3.91 -10.57
C GLY A 88 -16.61 5.34 -10.48
N LYS A 89 -15.79 6.32 -10.70
CA LYS A 89 -16.21 7.73 -10.74
C LYS A 89 -16.56 8.12 -12.17
N LYS A 90 -17.80 8.54 -12.37
CA LYS A 90 -18.24 9.06 -13.65
C LYS A 90 -17.91 10.56 -13.78
#